data_a5621222231112495433b7e685fbfae0
#
_entry.id   a5621222231112495433b7e685fbfae0
#
_cell.length_a   1.000
_cell.length_b   1.000
_cell.length_c   1.000
_cell.angle_alpha   90.00
_cell.angle_beta   90.00
_cell.angle_gamma   90.00
#
_symmetry.space_group_name_H-M   'P 1'
#
loop_
_entity.id
_entity.type
_entity.pdbx_description
1 polymer ?
#
loop_
_entity_poly.entity_id
_entity_poly.type
_entity_poly.pdbx_seq_one_letter_code
_entity_poly.pdbx_strand_id
1 'polypeptide(L)'
;MIKYRYNENIFNSKSMTIVNTVNCVGVMGAGIAKEFKLRFPEMFKDYVKKCNANEIRIGKLDIYKINNQKIIINFPTKDHWKYPSKMEYIKKGLEHFVQNYKSWNITSVAFPQLGCGKGGLKWKDVKHLMEEYLTDLDINIEVYVND
;
A
#
# COMPACT_ATOMS: atom_id res chain seq x y z
N MET A 1 4.27 12.99 11.58
CA MET A 1 4.56 13.95 10.48
C MET A 1 4.83 13.19 9.20
N ILE A 2 4.22 13.64 8.11
CA ILE A 2 4.42 13.03 6.79
C ILE A 2 5.58 13.73 6.07
N LYS A 3 6.51 12.93 5.55
CA LYS A 3 7.60 13.41 4.71
C LYS A 3 7.36 12.97 3.28
N TYR A 4 7.27 13.93 2.36
CA TYR A 4 7.10 13.65 0.94
C TYR A 4 8.46 13.47 0.27
N ARG A 5 8.60 12.41 -0.53
CA ARG A 5 9.80 12.10 -1.32
C ARG A 5 9.44 12.21 -2.79
N TYR A 6 10.00 13.20 -3.49
CA TYR A 6 9.66 13.45 -4.88
C TYR A 6 10.64 12.79 -5.83
N ASN A 7 10.12 11.98 -6.75
CA ASN A 7 10.89 11.30 -7.79
C ASN A 7 12.02 10.42 -7.26
N GLU A 8 11.82 9.85 -6.06
CA GLU A 8 12.72 8.88 -5.46
C GLU A 8 12.09 7.49 -5.54
N ASN A 9 12.93 6.46 -5.48
CA ASN A 9 12.49 5.08 -5.56
C ASN A 9 12.07 4.57 -4.18
N ILE A 10 10.80 4.18 -4.04
CA ILE A 10 10.25 3.69 -2.77
C ILE A 10 11.02 2.46 -2.24
N PHE A 11 11.58 1.64 -3.15
CA PHE A 11 12.35 0.45 -2.75
C PHE A 11 13.67 0.80 -2.06
N ASN A 12 14.12 2.05 -2.16
CA ASN A 12 15.29 2.55 -1.44
C ASN A 12 14.94 3.11 -0.06
N SER A 13 13.66 3.09 0.32
CA SER A 13 13.23 3.57 1.63
C SER A 13 13.85 2.75 2.76
N LYS A 14 14.25 3.43 3.83
CA LYS A 14 14.75 2.82 5.05
C LYS A 14 13.62 2.48 6.03
N SER A 15 12.38 2.79 5.69
CA SER A 15 11.23 2.43 6.53
C SER A 15 11.12 0.91 6.66
N MET A 16 10.69 0.46 7.84
CA MET A 16 10.47 -0.97 8.07
C MET A 16 9.32 -1.53 7.23
N THR A 17 8.41 -0.68 6.80
CA THR A 17 7.20 -1.06 6.07
C THR A 17 7.17 -0.36 4.72
N ILE A 18 6.99 -1.14 3.65
CA ILE A 18 6.76 -0.61 2.31
C ILE A 18 5.37 -1.04 1.86
N VAL A 19 4.58 -0.09 1.39
CA VAL A 19 3.20 -0.34 0.95
C VAL A 19 3.15 -0.59 -0.56
N ASN A 20 2.56 -1.72 -0.93
CA ASN A 20 2.25 -2.09 -2.31
C ASN A 20 0.75 -1.85 -2.55
N THR A 21 0.37 -1.43 -3.75
CA THR A 21 -1.04 -1.29 -4.13
C THR A 21 -1.44 -2.50 -4.96
N VAL A 22 -2.53 -3.15 -4.57
CA VAL A 22 -2.94 -4.43 -5.17
C VAL A 22 -4.44 -4.44 -5.52
N ASN A 23 -4.83 -5.40 -6.35
CA ASN A 23 -6.23 -5.77 -6.55
C ASN A 23 -6.55 -7.01 -5.70
N CYS A 24 -7.79 -7.48 -5.78
CA CYS A 24 -8.24 -8.62 -4.99
C CYS A 24 -8.30 -9.94 -5.77
N VAL A 25 -7.74 -9.97 -7.01
CA VAL A 25 -7.87 -11.14 -7.90
C VAL A 25 -6.53 -11.79 -8.28
N GLY A 26 -5.45 -11.41 -7.61
CA GLY A 26 -4.18 -12.15 -7.74
C GLY A 26 -3.29 -11.71 -8.90
N VAL A 27 -3.45 -10.50 -9.43
CA VAL A 27 -2.66 -10.01 -10.57
C VAL A 27 -1.81 -8.83 -10.15
N MET A 28 -0.51 -8.92 -10.38
CA MET A 28 0.45 -7.80 -10.23
C MET A 28 1.12 -7.54 -11.58
N GLY A 29 0.34 -7.02 -12.53
CA GLY A 29 0.75 -6.94 -13.93
C GLY A 29 1.30 -5.60 -14.40
N ALA A 30 1.20 -4.55 -13.59
CA ALA A 30 1.61 -3.21 -14.01
C ALA A 30 2.06 -2.35 -12.82
N GLY A 31 2.74 -1.26 -13.11
CA GLY A 31 3.14 -0.25 -12.14
C GLY A 31 3.96 -0.79 -10.98
N ILE A 32 3.73 -0.24 -9.80
CA ILE A 32 4.48 -0.62 -8.59
C ILE A 32 4.26 -2.07 -8.21
N ALA A 33 3.05 -2.61 -8.42
CA ALA A 33 2.75 -4.01 -8.09
C ALA A 33 3.62 -4.98 -8.90
N LYS A 34 3.83 -4.70 -10.19
CA LYS A 34 4.72 -5.51 -11.02
C LYS A 34 6.15 -5.51 -10.48
N GLU A 35 6.63 -4.36 -10.05
CA GLU A 35 7.98 -4.22 -9.47
C GLU A 35 8.08 -5.01 -8.16
N PHE A 36 7.06 -4.96 -7.31
CA PHE A 36 7.01 -5.77 -6.09
C PHE A 36 7.05 -7.27 -6.41
N LYS A 37 6.29 -7.70 -7.41
CA LYS A 37 6.29 -9.10 -7.85
C LYS A 37 7.67 -9.57 -8.28
N LEU A 38 8.37 -8.75 -9.06
CA LEU A 38 9.71 -9.08 -9.56
C LEU A 38 10.75 -9.12 -8.44
N ARG A 39 10.66 -8.22 -7.48
CA ARG A 39 11.60 -8.14 -6.36
C ARG A 39 11.31 -9.15 -5.25
N PHE A 40 10.04 -9.50 -5.06
CA PHE A 40 9.59 -10.36 -3.97
C PHE A 40 8.66 -11.45 -4.47
N PRO A 41 9.20 -12.42 -5.24
CA PRO A 41 8.38 -13.47 -5.84
C PRO A 41 7.65 -14.36 -4.82
N GLU A 42 8.24 -14.57 -3.64
CA GLU A 42 7.58 -15.35 -2.59
C GLU A 42 6.38 -14.60 -2.00
N MET A 43 6.48 -13.27 -1.86
CA MET A 43 5.35 -12.45 -1.44
C MET A 43 4.22 -12.55 -2.46
N PHE A 44 4.54 -12.51 -3.75
CA PHE A 44 3.55 -12.63 -4.80
C PHE A 44 2.80 -13.98 -4.73
N LYS A 45 3.51 -15.08 -4.52
CA LYS A 45 2.91 -16.40 -4.37
C LYS A 45 1.95 -16.46 -3.18
N ASP A 46 2.35 -15.90 -2.05
CA ASP A 46 1.52 -15.79 -0.85
C ASP A 46 0.25 -14.97 -1.12
N TYR A 47 0.40 -13.83 -1.79
CA TYR A 47 -0.71 -12.97 -2.16
C TYR A 47 -1.71 -13.69 -3.09
N VAL A 48 -1.24 -14.39 -4.12
CA VAL A 48 -2.12 -15.15 -5.03
C VAL A 48 -2.91 -16.22 -4.27
N LYS A 49 -2.23 -16.93 -3.37
CA LYS A 49 -2.86 -17.95 -2.54
C LYS A 49 -3.97 -17.36 -1.68
N LYS A 50 -3.72 -16.20 -1.08
CA LYS A 50 -4.72 -15.50 -0.26
C LYS A 50 -5.89 -14.98 -1.10
N CYS A 51 -5.63 -14.49 -2.32
CA CYS A 51 -6.70 -14.10 -3.23
C CYS A 51 -7.61 -15.28 -3.57
N ASN A 52 -7.02 -16.43 -3.85
CA ASN A 52 -7.78 -17.65 -4.17
C ASN A 52 -8.61 -18.14 -2.97
N ALA A 53 -8.19 -17.81 -1.76
CA ALA A 53 -8.92 -18.14 -0.52
C ALA A 53 -9.88 -17.02 -0.08
N ASN A 54 -10.08 -15.99 -0.91
CA ASN A 54 -10.93 -14.82 -0.61
C ASN A 54 -10.50 -14.06 0.65
N GLU A 55 -9.21 -14.06 0.95
CA GLU A 55 -8.68 -13.36 2.12
C GLU A 55 -8.22 -11.93 1.81
N ILE A 56 -8.02 -11.59 0.52
CA ILE A 56 -7.66 -10.24 0.10
C ILE A 56 -8.92 -9.49 -0.28
N ARG A 57 -9.24 -8.44 0.46
CA ARG A 57 -10.47 -7.66 0.29
C ARG A 57 -10.22 -6.18 0.50
N ILE A 58 -11.05 -5.35 -0.13
CA ILE A 58 -11.03 -3.91 0.10
C ILE A 58 -11.25 -3.64 1.59
N GLY A 59 -10.43 -2.75 2.15
CA GLY A 59 -10.52 -2.37 3.56
C GLY A 59 -9.79 -3.31 4.52
N LYS A 60 -9.12 -4.33 3.98
CA LYS A 60 -8.32 -5.25 4.77
C LYS A 60 -6.89 -5.28 4.23
N LEU A 61 -5.95 -4.74 4.98
CA LEU A 61 -4.54 -4.74 4.60
C LEU A 61 -3.92 -6.10 4.87
N ASP A 62 -3.08 -6.55 3.95
CA ASP A 62 -2.38 -7.83 4.04
C ASP A 62 -0.91 -7.59 4.38
N ILE A 63 -0.43 -8.23 5.43
CA ILE A 63 0.95 -8.08 5.92
C ILE A 63 1.78 -9.28 5.47
N TYR A 64 2.90 -9.00 4.79
CA TYR A 64 3.88 -10.01 4.44
C TYR A 64 5.23 -9.66 5.08
N LYS A 65 5.77 -10.56 5.89
CA LYS A 65 7.08 -10.36 6.52
C LYS A 65 8.19 -10.84 5.58
N ILE A 66 9.04 -9.91 5.14
CA ILE A 66 10.23 -10.28 4.35
C ILE A 66 11.25 -10.92 5.29
N ASN A 67 11.46 -10.29 6.45
CA ASN A 67 12.33 -10.78 7.53
C ASN A 67 11.88 -10.14 8.84
N ASN A 68 12.68 -10.26 9.91
CA ASN A 68 12.31 -9.69 11.22
C ASN A 68 12.32 -8.17 11.27
N GLN A 69 12.87 -7.50 10.25
CA GLN A 69 13.05 -6.03 10.23
C GLN A 69 12.29 -5.34 9.12
N LYS A 70 11.73 -6.07 8.15
CA LYS A 70 11.11 -5.49 6.96
C LYS A 70 9.83 -6.21 6.62
N ILE A 71 8.78 -5.44 6.40
CA ILE A 71 7.46 -5.98 6.00
C ILE A 71 6.93 -5.24 4.78
N ILE A 72 6.07 -5.92 4.04
CA ILE A 72 5.29 -5.36 2.94
C ILE A 72 3.84 -5.34 3.38
N ILE A 73 3.17 -4.21 3.16
CA ILE A 73 1.71 -4.14 3.25
C ILE A 73 1.16 -4.18 1.84
N ASN A 74 0.37 -5.19 1.53
CA ASN A 74 -0.44 -5.20 0.31
C ASN A 74 -1.74 -4.47 0.61
N PHE A 75 -1.89 -3.31 0.01
CA PHE A 75 -3.03 -2.40 0.24
C PHE A 75 -3.98 -2.51 -0.94
N PRO A 76 -5.15 -3.14 -0.79
CA PRO A 76 -6.11 -3.25 -1.90
C PRO A 76 -6.67 -1.89 -2.28
N THR A 77 -6.35 -1.45 -3.49
CA THR A 77 -6.83 -0.19 -4.06
C THR A 77 -7.83 -0.40 -5.19
N LYS A 78 -7.95 -1.65 -5.67
CA LYS A 78 -8.89 -2.06 -6.70
C LYS A 78 -9.49 -3.39 -6.31
N ASP A 79 -10.76 -3.56 -6.58
CA ASP A 79 -11.42 -4.86 -6.44
C ASP A 79 -10.94 -5.82 -7.55
N HIS A 80 -10.84 -5.31 -8.77
CA HIS A 80 -10.37 -6.05 -9.93
C HIS A 80 -9.47 -5.15 -10.79
N TRP A 81 -8.44 -5.71 -11.45
CA TRP A 81 -7.48 -4.93 -12.23
C TRP A 81 -8.12 -4.18 -13.41
N LYS A 82 -9.26 -4.65 -13.92
CA LYS A 82 -10.00 -4.00 -15.02
C LYS A 82 -10.68 -2.69 -14.62
N TYR A 83 -11.05 -2.56 -13.35
CA TYR A 83 -11.89 -1.46 -12.89
C TYR A 83 -11.07 -0.41 -12.15
N PRO A 84 -11.48 0.86 -12.18
CA PRO A 84 -10.74 1.91 -11.49
C PRO A 84 -10.82 1.76 -9.98
N SER A 85 -9.87 2.38 -9.30
CA SER A 85 -9.93 2.57 -7.85
C SER A 85 -11.05 3.54 -7.50
N LYS A 86 -11.52 3.46 -6.25
CA LYS A 86 -12.50 4.42 -5.70
C LYS A 86 -11.92 5.03 -4.43
N MET A 87 -12.25 6.29 -4.18
CA MET A 87 -11.81 6.96 -2.95
C MET A 87 -12.22 6.20 -1.70
N GLU A 88 -13.39 5.57 -1.71
CA GLU A 88 -13.86 4.74 -0.62
C GLU A 88 -12.91 3.58 -0.30
N TYR A 89 -12.29 2.98 -1.32
CA TYR A 89 -11.33 1.90 -1.12
C TYR A 89 -10.10 2.38 -0.37
N ILE A 90 -9.62 3.57 -0.73
CA ILE A 90 -8.46 4.17 -0.07
C ILE A 90 -8.80 4.52 1.38
N LYS A 91 -9.96 5.10 1.61
CA LYS A 91 -10.43 5.46 2.94
C LYS A 91 -10.51 4.23 3.85
N LYS A 92 -11.13 3.16 3.38
CA LYS A 92 -11.28 1.93 4.16
C LYS A 92 -9.93 1.30 4.52
N GLY A 93 -8.99 1.31 3.57
CA GLY A 93 -7.65 0.80 3.82
C GLY A 93 -6.89 1.65 4.84
N LEU A 94 -6.99 2.97 4.73
CA LEU A 94 -6.37 3.89 5.70
C LEU A 94 -6.97 3.72 7.10
N GLU A 95 -8.28 3.54 7.20
CA GLU A 95 -8.94 3.25 8.47
C GLU A 95 -8.38 1.98 9.11
N HIS A 96 -8.23 0.92 8.31
CA HIS A 96 -7.68 -0.34 8.78
C HIS A 96 -6.22 -0.18 9.26
N PHE A 97 -5.43 0.60 8.54
CA PHE A 97 -4.06 0.92 8.93
C PHE A 97 -4.01 1.63 10.29
N VAL A 98 -4.81 2.68 10.44
CA VAL A 98 -4.85 3.47 11.68
C VAL A 98 -5.29 2.63 12.88
N GLN A 99 -6.22 1.71 12.66
CA GLN A 99 -6.72 0.83 13.72
C GLN A 99 -5.70 -0.24 14.14
N ASN A 100 -4.74 -0.60 13.28
CA ASN A 100 -3.92 -1.80 13.49
C ASN A 100 -2.41 -1.56 13.52
N TYR A 101 -1.90 -0.40 13.08
CA TYR A 101 -0.45 -0.22 12.95
C TYR A 101 0.30 -0.43 14.27
N LYS A 102 -0.30 -0.09 15.40
CA LYS A 102 0.32 -0.30 16.72
C LYS A 102 0.41 -1.78 17.06
N SER A 103 -0.65 -2.53 16.83
CA SER A 103 -0.66 -3.98 17.08
C SER A 103 0.29 -4.73 16.14
N TRP A 104 0.55 -4.18 14.96
CA TRP A 104 1.54 -4.72 14.03
C TRP A 104 2.97 -4.27 14.33
N ASN A 105 3.16 -3.45 15.37
CA ASN A 105 4.46 -2.90 15.79
C ASN A 105 5.13 -2.07 14.69
N ILE A 106 4.35 -1.36 13.89
CA ILE A 106 4.86 -0.50 12.82
C ILE A 106 5.34 0.83 13.42
N THR A 107 6.61 1.16 13.18
CA THR A 107 7.22 2.42 13.63
C THR A 107 7.59 3.33 12.46
N SER A 108 7.62 2.79 11.25
CA SER A 108 7.90 3.57 10.05
C SER A 108 7.24 2.92 8.84
N VAL A 109 6.77 3.76 7.89
CA VAL A 109 6.07 3.27 6.70
C VAL A 109 6.30 4.19 5.52
N ALA A 110 6.47 3.60 4.34
CA ALA A 110 6.59 4.29 3.06
C ALA A 110 5.38 3.94 2.20
N PHE A 111 4.58 4.95 1.86
CA PHE A 111 3.40 4.83 1.00
C PHE A 111 3.71 5.32 -0.41
N PRO A 112 3.15 4.68 -1.44
CA PRO A 112 3.05 5.28 -2.76
C PRO A 112 1.81 6.18 -2.85
N GLN A 113 1.57 6.76 -4.03
CA GLN A 113 0.34 7.52 -4.32
C GLN A 113 -0.82 6.54 -4.53
N LEU A 114 -1.52 6.21 -3.45
CA LEU A 114 -2.55 5.18 -3.42
C LEU A 114 -3.65 5.41 -4.46
N GLY A 115 -3.83 4.43 -5.36
CA GLY A 115 -4.90 4.46 -6.36
C GLY A 115 -4.74 5.48 -7.49
N CYS A 116 -3.59 6.15 -7.61
CA CYS A 116 -3.43 7.27 -8.55
C CYS A 116 -2.83 6.89 -9.91
N GLY A 117 -2.12 5.79 -10.04
CA GLY A 117 -1.57 5.35 -11.31
C GLY A 117 -2.67 4.76 -12.19
N LYS A 118 -2.64 3.46 -12.40
CA LYS A 118 -3.68 2.75 -13.14
C LYS A 118 -5.05 2.80 -12.46
N GLY A 119 -5.10 3.13 -11.17
CA GLY A 119 -6.34 3.32 -10.43
C GLY A 119 -7.16 4.52 -10.87
N GLY A 120 -6.51 5.54 -11.42
CA GLY A 120 -7.18 6.70 -12.02
C GLY A 120 -7.65 7.77 -11.04
N LEU A 121 -7.35 7.65 -9.76
CA LEU A 121 -7.70 8.69 -8.78
C LEU A 121 -6.77 9.89 -8.91
N LYS A 122 -7.29 11.07 -8.57
CA LYS A 122 -6.52 12.32 -8.59
C LYS A 122 -5.66 12.42 -7.35
N TRP A 123 -4.37 12.66 -7.53
CA TRP A 123 -3.45 12.76 -6.40
C TRP A 123 -3.85 13.81 -5.38
N LYS A 124 -4.34 14.96 -5.83
CA LYS A 124 -4.81 16.02 -4.94
C LYS A 124 -5.82 15.50 -3.92
N ASP A 125 -6.77 14.69 -4.36
CA ASP A 125 -7.83 14.16 -3.51
C ASP A 125 -7.31 13.08 -2.58
N VAL A 126 -6.47 12.17 -3.10
CA VAL A 126 -5.87 11.09 -2.31
C VAL A 126 -4.91 11.66 -1.27
N LYS A 127 -4.11 12.65 -1.65
CA LYS A 127 -3.19 13.34 -0.73
C LYS A 127 -3.93 13.91 0.47
N HIS A 128 -5.03 14.61 0.22
CA HIS A 128 -5.85 15.19 1.27
C HIS A 128 -6.38 14.11 2.23
N LEU A 129 -6.88 13.02 1.67
CA LEU A 129 -7.40 11.91 2.46
C LEU A 129 -6.28 11.25 3.30
N MET A 130 -5.12 11.02 2.69
CA MET A 130 -3.97 10.46 3.41
C MET A 130 -3.53 11.36 4.57
N GLU A 131 -3.51 12.67 4.35
CA GLU A 131 -3.16 13.63 5.39
C GLU A 131 -4.14 13.61 6.56
N GLU A 132 -5.44 13.47 6.26
CA GLU A 132 -6.46 13.34 7.32
C GLU A 132 -6.18 12.17 8.26
N TYR A 133 -5.81 11.02 7.71
CA TYR A 133 -5.62 9.80 8.50
C TYR A 133 -4.23 9.66 9.11
N LEU A 134 -3.20 10.21 8.47
CA LEU A 134 -1.83 9.88 8.79
C LEU A 134 -1.05 10.98 9.53
N THR A 135 -1.44 12.24 9.39
CA THR A 135 -0.64 13.39 9.89
C THR A 135 -0.35 13.30 11.38
N ASP A 136 -1.32 12.89 12.19
CA ASP A 136 -1.19 12.90 13.65
C ASP A 136 -0.68 11.59 14.25
N LEU A 137 -0.32 10.62 13.40
CA LEU A 137 0.24 9.36 13.90
C LEU A 137 1.67 9.57 14.42
N ASP A 138 2.01 8.85 15.47
CA ASP A 138 3.30 8.96 16.17
C ASP A 138 4.39 8.05 15.57
N ILE A 139 4.39 7.89 14.26
CA ILE A 139 5.36 7.09 13.52
C ILE A 139 5.95 7.90 12.37
N ASN A 140 7.07 7.42 11.83
CA ASN A 140 7.70 8.04 10.67
C ASN A 140 6.96 7.60 9.40
N ILE A 141 6.39 8.55 8.67
CA ILE A 141 5.63 8.30 7.45
C ILE A 141 6.30 9.01 6.28
N GLU A 142 6.60 8.25 5.24
CA GLU A 142 7.04 8.78 3.96
C GLU A 142 5.96 8.54 2.92
N VAL A 143 5.79 9.48 2.01
CA VAL A 143 4.92 9.33 0.84
C VAL A 143 5.75 9.63 -0.41
N TYR A 144 5.85 8.66 -1.29
CA TYR A 144 6.65 8.75 -2.52
C TYR A 144 5.78 9.26 -3.65
N VAL A 145 6.15 10.41 -4.20
CA VAL A 145 5.39 11.11 -5.24
C VAL A 145 6.22 11.16 -6.52
N ASN A 146 5.65 10.67 -7.61
CA ASN A 146 6.26 10.72 -8.93
C ASN A 146 5.44 11.65 -9.83
N ASP A 147 6.12 12.57 -10.47
CA ASP A 147 5.50 13.48 -11.44
C ASP A 147 5.40 12.83 -12.82
#